data_ca2c0155c0870df0b8569dfb16ada950
#
_entry.id   ca2c0155c0870df0b8569dfb16ada950
#
_cell.length_a   1.000
_cell.length_b   1.000
_cell.length_c   1.000
_cell.angle_alpha   90.00
_cell.angle_beta   90.00
_cell.angle_gamma   90.00
#
_symmetry.space_group_name_H-M   'P 1'
#
loop_
_entity.id
_entity.type
_entity.pdbx_description
1 polymer ?
#
loop_
_entity_poly.entity_id
_entity_poly.type
_entity_poly.pdbx_seq_one_letter_code
_entity_poly.pdbx_strand_id
1 'polypeptide(L)'
;IGAVISAAGVLYARDKLDNILHVELDESSLAADNDISDYRNIVILGVDTRDMSNFSGSRTDSIIIVSINKTSGDIKLISVYRDSFLDIEGVGLDKVTHAFAYGGPERTINTLNRNLDLNITEFAALNFKTVAKVVDSVGGIDIDIKDDEISQMNTYLPETARYLKSDFEYITEA
;
A
#
# COMPACT_ATOMS: atom_id res chain seq x y z
N ILE A 1 -18.32 -22.07 -23.60
CA ILE A 1 -17.71 -20.75 -23.81
C ILE A 1 -17.44 -20.08 -22.44
N GLY A 2 -18.39 -20.11 -21.49
CA GLY A 2 -18.22 -19.53 -20.15
C GLY A 2 -17.06 -20.11 -19.34
N ALA A 3 -16.81 -21.43 -19.43
CA ALA A 3 -15.71 -22.09 -18.71
C ALA A 3 -14.32 -21.71 -19.26
N VAL A 4 -14.20 -21.40 -20.55
CA VAL A 4 -12.95 -20.97 -21.17
C VAL A 4 -12.61 -19.54 -20.78
N ILE A 5 -13.62 -18.68 -20.71
CA ILE A 5 -13.44 -17.27 -20.28
C ILE A 5 -13.02 -17.21 -18.81
N SER A 6 -13.62 -18.05 -17.94
CA SER A 6 -13.24 -18.11 -16.52
C SER A 6 -11.83 -18.68 -16.33
N ALA A 7 -11.41 -19.69 -17.10
CA ALA A 7 -10.07 -20.25 -17.06
C ALA A 7 -9.02 -19.23 -17.51
N ALA A 8 -9.27 -18.50 -18.59
CA ALA A 8 -8.37 -17.43 -19.07
C ALA A 8 -8.26 -16.28 -18.06
N GLY A 9 -9.36 -15.90 -17.42
CA GLY A 9 -9.38 -14.90 -16.36
C GLY A 9 -8.58 -15.34 -15.13
N VAL A 10 -8.71 -16.60 -14.72
CA VAL A 10 -7.92 -17.16 -13.60
C VAL A 10 -6.44 -17.25 -13.94
N LEU A 11 -6.08 -17.67 -15.17
CA LEU A 11 -4.69 -17.74 -15.62
C LEU A 11 -4.06 -16.33 -15.71
N TYR A 12 -4.80 -15.36 -16.21
CA TYR A 12 -4.35 -13.97 -16.26
C TYR A 12 -4.14 -13.38 -14.86
N ALA A 13 -5.08 -13.60 -13.95
CA ALA A 13 -4.95 -13.16 -12.56
C ALA A 13 -3.76 -13.85 -11.87
N ARG A 14 -3.55 -15.14 -12.12
CA ARG A 14 -2.45 -15.91 -11.55
C ARG A 14 -1.10 -15.43 -12.05
N ASP A 15 -0.95 -15.17 -13.37
CA ASP A 15 0.28 -14.56 -13.95
C ASP A 15 0.61 -13.20 -13.35
N LYS A 16 -0.41 -12.40 -13.02
CA LYS A 16 -0.22 -11.11 -12.33
C LYS A 16 0.13 -11.27 -10.86
N LEU A 17 -0.44 -12.25 -10.18
CA LEU A 17 -0.18 -12.54 -8.76
C LEU A 17 1.21 -13.17 -8.56
N ASP A 18 1.68 -13.99 -9.49
CA ASP A 18 3.01 -14.60 -9.45
C ASP A 18 4.16 -13.56 -9.52
N ASN A 19 3.84 -12.33 -9.95
CA ASN A 19 4.79 -11.20 -9.97
C ASN A 19 4.74 -10.32 -8.70
N ILE A 20 3.94 -10.68 -7.69
CA ILE A 20 3.89 -9.99 -6.41
C ILE A 20 4.98 -10.59 -5.51
N LEU A 21 5.82 -9.71 -4.95
CA LEU A 21 6.79 -10.14 -3.96
C LEU A 21 6.04 -10.57 -2.69
N HIS A 22 6.08 -11.86 -2.39
CA HIS A 22 5.56 -12.39 -1.14
C HIS A 22 6.63 -12.25 -0.07
N VAL A 23 6.34 -11.50 0.98
CA VAL A 23 7.15 -11.44 2.20
C VAL A 23 6.38 -12.20 3.27
N GLU A 24 6.96 -13.29 3.76
CA GLU A 24 6.39 -14.03 4.89
C GLU A 24 6.58 -13.21 6.16
N LEU A 25 5.50 -13.03 6.91
CA LEU A 25 5.52 -12.47 8.25
C LEU A 25 5.54 -13.62 9.26
N ASP A 26 6.30 -13.45 10.33
CA ASP A 26 6.16 -14.32 11.49
C ASP A 26 4.91 -13.92 12.27
N GLU A 27 3.79 -14.56 11.97
CA GLU A 27 2.50 -14.28 12.62
C GLU A 27 2.58 -14.43 14.15
N SER A 28 3.48 -15.27 14.65
CA SER A 28 3.65 -15.46 16.09
C SER A 28 4.29 -14.26 16.78
N SER A 29 4.98 -13.41 16.04
CA SER A 29 5.59 -12.16 16.49
C SER A 29 4.64 -10.96 16.40
N LEU A 30 3.48 -11.12 15.74
CA LEU A 30 2.53 -10.03 15.57
C LEU A 30 1.65 -9.86 16.81
N ALA A 31 1.58 -8.62 17.31
CA ALA A 31 0.75 -8.25 18.46
C ALA A 31 -0.74 -8.09 18.04
N ALA A 32 -1.33 -9.14 17.45
CA ALA A 32 -2.70 -9.10 16.99
C ALA A 32 -3.69 -9.31 18.14
N ASP A 33 -4.74 -8.48 18.21
CA ASP A 33 -5.84 -8.65 19.16
C ASP A 33 -6.81 -9.72 18.65
N ASN A 34 -6.93 -10.82 19.38
CA ASN A 34 -7.80 -11.93 19.01
C ASN A 34 -9.29 -11.66 19.30
N ASP A 35 -9.64 -10.65 20.11
CA ASP A 35 -11.01 -10.35 20.47
C ASP A 35 -11.81 -9.75 19.30
N ILE A 36 -11.14 -9.25 18.24
CA ILE A 36 -11.77 -8.72 17.02
C ILE A 36 -11.78 -9.70 15.85
N SER A 37 -11.96 -10.99 16.14
CA SER A 37 -11.96 -12.07 15.14
C SER A 37 -13.00 -11.95 14.02
N ASP A 38 -14.05 -11.14 14.22
CA ASP A 38 -15.10 -10.88 13.22
C ASP A 38 -14.65 -10.03 12.04
N TYR A 39 -13.49 -9.41 12.15
CA TYR A 39 -12.91 -8.58 11.11
C TYR A 39 -11.62 -9.21 10.54
N ARG A 40 -11.40 -9.03 9.25
CA ARG A 40 -10.12 -9.22 8.59
C ARG A 40 -9.53 -7.85 8.31
N ASN A 41 -8.42 -7.55 8.94
CA ASN A 41 -7.72 -6.29 8.77
C ASN A 41 -6.43 -6.51 7.97
N ILE A 42 -6.29 -5.74 6.88
CA ILE A 42 -5.13 -5.77 5.99
C ILE A 42 -4.56 -4.35 5.96
N VAL A 43 -3.25 -4.18 6.06
CA VAL A 43 -2.65 -2.86 5.88
C VAL A 43 -2.03 -2.70 4.50
N ILE A 44 -2.35 -1.58 3.84
CA ILE A 44 -1.71 -1.14 2.60
C ILE A 44 -0.70 -0.06 2.96
N LEU A 45 0.56 -0.29 2.59
CA LEU A 45 1.69 0.57 2.89
C LEU A 45 2.24 1.19 1.59
N GLY A 46 2.09 2.49 1.42
CA GLY A 46 2.77 3.25 0.36
C GLY A 46 4.19 3.55 0.80
N VAL A 47 5.16 2.87 0.20
CA VAL A 47 6.58 2.95 0.61
C VAL A 47 7.37 3.81 -0.37
N ASP A 48 8.09 4.80 0.17
CA ASP A 48 9.03 5.61 -0.62
C ASP A 48 10.31 4.83 -0.87
N THR A 49 10.25 3.89 -1.80
CA THR A 49 11.41 3.12 -2.27
C THR A 49 11.35 2.89 -3.77
N ARG A 50 12.51 2.91 -4.41
CA ARG A 50 12.65 2.50 -5.81
C ARG A 50 12.91 0.99 -5.96
N ASP A 51 13.35 0.33 -4.89
CA ASP A 51 13.66 -1.10 -4.84
C ASP A 51 12.80 -1.81 -3.79
N MET A 52 11.79 -2.55 -4.26
CA MET A 52 10.90 -3.33 -3.41
C MET A 52 11.55 -4.59 -2.80
N SER A 53 12.75 -4.96 -3.23
CA SER A 53 13.49 -6.07 -2.64
C SER A 53 14.28 -5.66 -1.39
N ASN A 54 14.43 -4.36 -1.15
CA ASN A 54 15.15 -3.81 0.00
C ASN A 54 14.39 -2.64 0.63
N PHE A 55 13.81 -2.89 1.80
CA PHE A 55 13.06 -1.90 2.57
C PHE A 55 13.92 -1.10 3.57
N SER A 56 15.23 -1.38 3.66
CA SER A 56 16.11 -0.78 4.67
C SER A 56 16.10 0.76 4.58
N GLY A 57 15.73 1.40 5.69
CA GLY A 57 15.66 2.85 5.78
C GLY A 57 14.52 3.53 5.04
N SER A 58 13.67 2.76 4.33
CA SER A 58 12.48 3.31 3.67
C SER A 58 11.41 3.71 4.69
N ARG A 59 10.53 4.63 4.28
CA ARG A 59 9.42 5.11 5.11
C ARG A 59 8.09 4.83 4.42
N THR A 60 7.03 4.74 5.22
CA THR A 60 5.66 4.64 4.70
C THR A 60 5.03 6.02 4.66
N ASP A 61 4.81 6.55 3.46
CA ASP A 61 4.17 7.85 3.28
C ASP A 61 2.65 7.75 3.26
N SER A 62 2.13 6.57 2.98
CA SER A 62 0.70 6.25 3.05
C SER A 62 0.49 4.97 3.84
N ILE A 63 -0.47 4.99 4.77
CA ILE A 63 -0.84 3.85 5.60
C ILE A 63 -2.37 3.77 5.58
N ILE A 64 -2.91 2.73 4.96
CA ILE A 64 -4.36 2.52 4.85
C ILE A 64 -4.68 1.13 5.39
N ILE A 65 -5.59 1.08 6.37
CA ILE A 65 -6.11 -0.18 6.90
C ILE A 65 -7.42 -0.49 6.18
N VAL A 66 -7.47 -1.66 5.56
CA VAL A 66 -8.68 -2.22 4.96
C VAL A 66 -9.30 -3.17 5.98
N SER A 67 -10.43 -2.80 6.56
CA SER A 67 -11.14 -3.60 7.54
C SER A 67 -12.39 -4.20 6.92
N ILE A 68 -12.44 -5.53 6.85
CA ILE A 68 -13.50 -6.30 6.21
C ILE A 68 -14.29 -7.04 7.29
N ASN A 69 -15.59 -6.75 7.41
CA ASN A 69 -16.47 -7.54 8.27
C ASN A 69 -16.72 -8.90 7.61
N LYS A 70 -16.34 -10.00 8.27
CA LYS A 70 -16.46 -11.36 7.72
C LYS A 70 -17.91 -11.83 7.56
N THR A 71 -18.84 -11.25 8.30
CA THR A 71 -20.26 -11.63 8.28
C THR A 71 -21.04 -10.83 7.25
N SER A 72 -20.94 -9.49 7.27
CA SER A 72 -21.69 -8.62 6.35
C SER A 72 -20.99 -8.39 5.01
N GLY A 73 -19.66 -8.57 4.95
CA GLY A 73 -18.84 -8.21 3.80
C GLY A 73 -18.56 -6.71 3.68
N ASP A 74 -18.99 -5.91 4.65
CA ASP A 74 -18.75 -4.47 4.65
C ASP A 74 -17.25 -4.17 4.73
N ILE A 75 -16.81 -3.21 3.92
CA ILE A 75 -15.42 -2.77 3.86
C ILE A 75 -15.30 -1.34 4.38
N LYS A 76 -14.37 -1.11 5.30
CA LYS A 76 -13.98 0.21 5.78
C LYS A 76 -12.52 0.47 5.40
N LEU A 77 -12.24 1.68 4.91
CA LEU A 77 -10.89 2.18 4.67
C LEU A 77 -10.55 3.20 5.74
N ILE A 78 -9.47 2.97 6.46
CA ILE A 78 -9.00 3.82 7.56
C ILE A 78 -7.61 4.32 7.19
N SER A 79 -7.47 5.62 6.94
CA SER A 79 -6.17 6.24 6.71
C SER A 79 -5.53 6.60 8.05
N VAL A 80 -4.29 6.16 8.26
CA VAL A 80 -3.47 6.55 9.41
C VAL A 80 -2.48 7.59 8.91
N TYR A 81 -2.50 8.80 9.51
CA TYR A 81 -1.55 9.84 9.15
C TYR A 81 -0.13 9.40 9.46
N ARG A 82 0.78 9.52 8.50
CA ARG A 82 2.18 9.09 8.62
C ARG A 82 2.92 9.75 9.80
N ASP A 83 2.50 10.93 10.20
CA ASP A 83 3.07 11.70 11.30
C ASP A 83 2.38 11.44 12.65
N SER A 84 1.44 10.48 12.73
CA SER A 84 0.83 10.05 13.99
C SER A 84 1.90 9.57 14.95
N PHE A 85 1.85 10.08 16.18
CA PHE A 85 2.84 9.80 17.22
C PHE A 85 2.37 8.58 18.02
N LEU A 86 3.00 7.44 17.76
CA LEU A 86 2.63 6.15 18.33
C LEU A 86 3.80 5.53 19.08
N ASP A 87 3.52 4.62 20.01
CA ASP A 87 4.55 3.87 20.73
C ASP A 87 5.08 2.73 19.83
N ILE A 88 6.33 2.87 19.39
CA ILE A 88 7.05 1.88 18.58
C ILE A 88 7.90 1.02 19.50
N GLU A 89 7.67 -0.29 19.48
CA GLU A 89 8.37 -1.23 20.35
C GLU A 89 9.91 -1.12 20.24
N GLY A 90 10.55 -0.98 21.40
CA GLY A 90 12.01 -0.83 21.48
C GLY A 90 12.56 0.54 21.04
N VAL A 91 11.67 1.48 20.67
CA VAL A 91 12.01 2.87 20.28
C VAL A 91 11.32 3.87 21.20
N GLY A 92 10.06 3.64 21.55
CA GLY A 92 9.19 4.58 22.28
C GLY A 92 8.34 5.42 21.33
N LEU A 93 7.85 6.56 21.82
CA LEU A 93 6.97 7.44 21.06
C LEU A 93 7.68 8.10 19.88
N ASP A 94 7.23 7.81 18.65
CA ASP A 94 7.76 8.42 17.43
C ASP A 94 6.67 8.42 16.33
N LYS A 95 6.95 9.04 15.18
CA LYS A 95 6.06 9.03 14.03
C LYS A 95 5.92 7.61 13.48
N VAL A 96 4.68 7.18 13.21
CA VAL A 96 4.39 5.83 12.72
C VAL A 96 5.12 5.50 11.41
N THR A 97 5.37 6.49 10.55
CA THR A 97 6.18 6.31 9.31
C THR A 97 7.58 5.76 9.59
N HIS A 98 8.17 6.05 10.75
CA HIS A 98 9.49 5.58 11.12
C HIS A 98 9.51 4.10 11.54
N ALA A 99 8.37 3.53 11.96
CA ALA A 99 8.30 2.11 12.31
C ALA A 99 8.78 1.22 11.16
N PHE A 100 8.44 1.60 9.91
CA PHE A 100 8.88 0.87 8.73
C PHE A 100 10.41 0.95 8.53
N ALA A 101 11.00 2.10 8.74
CA ALA A 101 12.46 2.30 8.65
C ALA A 101 13.22 1.49 9.71
N TYR A 102 12.63 1.29 10.89
CA TYR A 102 13.24 0.56 12.01
C TYR A 102 13.12 -0.96 11.92
N GLY A 103 12.10 -1.49 11.25
CA GLY A 103 11.87 -2.94 11.19
C GLY A 103 10.88 -3.39 10.13
N GLY A 104 10.71 -2.62 9.07
CA GLY A 104 9.90 -3.00 7.92
C GLY A 104 8.41 -3.17 8.22
N PRO A 105 7.72 -4.01 7.43
CA PRO A 105 6.28 -4.22 7.57
C PRO A 105 5.88 -4.80 8.93
N GLU A 106 6.65 -5.75 9.46
CA GLU A 106 6.36 -6.40 10.75
C GLU A 106 6.30 -5.38 11.90
N ARG A 107 7.31 -4.50 12.00
CA ARG A 107 7.32 -3.45 13.04
C ARG A 107 6.19 -2.45 12.85
N THR A 108 5.87 -2.10 11.62
CA THR A 108 4.74 -1.21 11.32
C THR A 108 3.42 -1.85 11.76
N ILE A 109 3.20 -3.12 11.43
CA ILE A 109 2.00 -3.87 11.82
C ILE A 109 1.89 -3.94 13.35
N ASN A 110 2.98 -4.32 14.03
CA ASN A 110 3.00 -4.37 15.50
C ASN A 110 2.71 -3.03 16.14
N THR A 111 3.25 -1.94 15.58
CA THR A 111 2.95 -0.58 16.03
C THR A 111 1.46 -0.26 15.89
N LEU A 112 0.86 -0.57 14.73
CA LEU A 112 -0.57 -0.33 14.48
C LEU A 112 -1.45 -1.20 15.40
N ASN A 113 -1.17 -2.51 15.50
CA ASN A 113 -1.95 -3.42 16.32
C ASN A 113 -1.96 -2.99 17.79
N ARG A 114 -0.80 -2.66 18.36
CA ARG A 114 -0.67 -2.30 19.79
C ARG A 114 -1.28 -0.95 20.14
N ASN A 115 -1.23 0.02 19.25
CA ASN A 115 -1.74 1.37 19.54
C ASN A 115 -3.21 1.57 19.15
N LEU A 116 -3.76 0.71 18.29
CA LEU A 116 -5.11 0.84 17.76
C LEU A 116 -5.99 -0.37 18.07
N ASP A 117 -5.51 -1.31 18.91
CA ASP A 117 -6.20 -2.54 19.29
C ASP A 117 -6.71 -3.30 18.04
N LEU A 118 -5.81 -3.59 17.09
CA LEU A 118 -6.13 -4.24 15.83
C LEU A 118 -5.53 -5.66 15.75
N ASN A 119 -6.01 -6.44 14.77
CA ASN A 119 -5.53 -7.80 14.45
C ASN A 119 -4.99 -7.89 13.02
N ILE A 120 -4.21 -6.92 12.59
CA ILE A 120 -3.58 -6.95 11.27
C ILE A 120 -2.54 -8.06 11.24
N THR A 121 -2.68 -8.99 10.30
CA THR A 121 -1.70 -10.06 10.02
C THR A 121 -1.28 -10.09 8.55
N GLU A 122 -1.91 -9.26 7.71
CA GLU A 122 -1.66 -9.20 6.29
C GLU A 122 -1.30 -7.79 5.86
N PHE A 123 -0.44 -7.67 4.85
CA PHE A 123 -0.11 -6.37 4.27
C PHE A 123 0.10 -6.42 2.76
N ALA A 124 0.01 -5.26 2.13
CA ALA A 124 0.49 -5.00 0.78
C ALA A 124 1.39 -3.76 0.80
N ALA A 125 2.61 -3.89 0.30
CA ALA A 125 3.51 -2.76 0.13
C ALA A 125 3.55 -2.31 -1.33
N LEU A 126 3.36 -1.03 -1.56
CA LEU A 126 3.28 -0.42 -2.88
C LEU A 126 4.28 0.73 -2.98
N ASN A 127 5.05 0.79 -4.06
CA ASN A 127 5.79 1.99 -4.44
C ASN A 127 5.10 2.70 -5.61
N PHE A 128 5.60 3.86 -6.03
CA PHE A 128 5.02 4.63 -7.14
C PHE A 128 4.83 3.79 -8.41
N LYS A 129 5.81 2.92 -8.75
CA LYS A 129 5.71 2.05 -9.94
C LYS A 129 4.59 1.03 -9.81
N THR A 130 4.40 0.48 -8.62
CA THR A 130 3.32 -0.49 -8.37
C THR A 130 1.96 0.21 -8.40
N VAL A 131 1.85 1.42 -7.82
CA VAL A 131 0.63 2.23 -7.89
C VAL A 131 0.26 2.53 -9.35
N ALA A 132 1.21 2.99 -10.18
CA ALA A 132 0.95 3.23 -11.60
C ALA A 132 0.39 1.97 -12.30
N LYS A 133 1.00 0.79 -12.07
CA LYS A 133 0.50 -0.47 -12.63
C LYS A 133 -0.90 -0.85 -12.14
N VAL A 134 -1.22 -0.56 -10.88
CA VAL A 134 -2.57 -0.81 -10.33
C VAL A 134 -3.58 0.08 -11.04
N VAL A 135 -3.27 1.38 -11.19
CA VAL A 135 -4.11 2.34 -11.92
C VAL A 135 -4.32 1.88 -13.37
N ASP A 136 -3.25 1.50 -14.08
CA ASP A 136 -3.33 0.97 -15.45
C ASP A 136 -4.22 -0.28 -15.53
N SER A 137 -4.14 -1.15 -14.52
CA SER A 137 -4.89 -2.42 -14.51
C SER A 137 -6.41 -2.24 -14.40
N VAL A 138 -6.86 -1.11 -13.84
CA VAL A 138 -8.29 -0.76 -13.74
C VAL A 138 -8.74 0.18 -14.86
N GLY A 139 -7.87 0.49 -15.82
CA GLY A 139 -8.20 1.31 -16.98
C GLY A 139 -7.96 2.81 -16.77
N GLY A 140 -7.21 3.20 -15.75
CA GLY A 140 -6.96 4.58 -15.39
C GLY A 140 -7.90 5.11 -14.31
N ILE A 141 -7.67 6.34 -13.90
CA ILE A 141 -8.53 7.11 -12.99
C ILE A 141 -8.69 8.52 -13.53
N ASP A 142 -9.87 9.11 -13.35
CA ASP A 142 -10.10 10.52 -13.66
C ASP A 142 -9.58 11.39 -12.52
N ILE A 143 -8.81 12.42 -12.84
CA ILE A 143 -8.24 13.37 -11.88
C ILE A 143 -8.59 14.79 -12.33
N ASP A 144 -9.28 15.54 -11.48
CA ASP A 144 -9.50 16.97 -11.69
C ASP A 144 -8.19 17.73 -11.43
N ILE A 145 -7.67 18.39 -12.44
CA ILE A 145 -6.45 19.20 -12.38
C ILE A 145 -6.85 20.68 -12.49
N LYS A 146 -6.20 21.54 -11.72
CA LYS A 146 -6.38 22.98 -11.81
C LYS A 146 -5.29 23.61 -12.65
N ASP A 147 -5.59 24.73 -13.29
CA ASP A 147 -4.64 25.46 -14.15
C ASP A 147 -3.32 25.80 -13.42
N ASP A 148 -3.38 26.15 -12.14
CA ASP A 148 -2.22 26.49 -11.32
C ASP A 148 -1.35 25.27 -10.94
N GLU A 149 -1.88 24.04 -11.07
CA GLU A 149 -1.16 22.79 -10.79
C GLU A 149 -0.36 22.28 -12.01
N ILE A 150 -0.78 22.66 -13.24
CA ILE A 150 -0.19 22.15 -14.50
C ILE A 150 1.32 22.38 -14.55
N SER A 151 1.78 23.58 -14.21
CA SER A 151 3.21 23.91 -14.22
C SER A 151 4.02 23.01 -13.28
N GLN A 152 3.49 22.75 -12.08
CA GLN A 152 4.12 21.90 -11.08
C GLN A 152 4.15 20.45 -11.55
N MET A 153 3.03 19.94 -12.07
CA MET A 153 2.96 18.57 -12.59
C MET A 153 3.93 18.36 -13.74
N ASN A 154 3.96 19.27 -14.70
CA ASN A 154 4.88 19.19 -15.85
C ASN A 154 6.36 19.23 -15.47
N THR A 155 6.69 19.80 -14.32
CA THR A 155 8.08 19.77 -13.78
C THR A 155 8.52 18.37 -13.42
N TYR A 156 7.61 17.53 -12.91
CA TYR A 156 7.93 16.17 -12.44
C TYR A 156 7.69 15.07 -13.48
N LEU A 157 6.86 15.35 -14.52
CA LEU A 157 6.53 14.36 -15.56
C LEU A 157 7.76 13.70 -16.21
N PRO A 158 8.83 14.43 -16.63
CA PRO A 158 9.99 13.79 -17.26
C PRO A 158 10.74 12.82 -16.34
N GLU A 159 10.86 13.13 -15.04
CA GLU A 159 11.51 12.25 -14.07
C GLU A 159 10.65 11.02 -13.81
N THR A 160 9.35 11.21 -13.61
CA THR A 160 8.38 10.14 -13.39
C THR A 160 8.35 9.17 -14.57
N ALA A 161 8.25 9.69 -15.79
CA ALA A 161 8.24 8.88 -17.01
C ALA A 161 9.54 8.06 -17.16
N ARG A 162 10.70 8.68 -16.89
CA ARG A 162 11.99 7.98 -16.89
C ARG A 162 12.01 6.84 -15.86
N TYR A 163 11.49 7.08 -14.66
CA TYR A 163 11.42 6.07 -13.61
C TYR A 163 10.49 4.92 -13.99
N LEU A 164 9.33 5.23 -14.55
CA LEU A 164 8.34 4.25 -14.99
C LEU A 164 8.71 3.56 -16.31
N LYS A 165 9.65 4.10 -17.06
CA LYS A 165 10.02 3.70 -18.44
C LYS A 165 8.82 3.79 -19.38
N SER A 166 8.06 4.89 -19.27
CA SER A 166 6.90 5.22 -20.09
C SER A 166 7.15 6.47 -20.91
N ASP A 167 6.38 6.64 -21.98
CA ASP A 167 6.26 7.90 -22.67
C ASP A 167 5.41 8.87 -21.85
N PHE A 168 5.52 10.17 -22.13
CA PHE A 168 4.69 11.19 -21.50
C PHE A 168 4.43 12.35 -22.48
N GLU A 169 3.34 13.04 -22.24
CA GLU A 169 3.01 14.30 -22.88
C GLU A 169 2.82 15.38 -21.81
N TYR A 170 3.22 16.61 -22.12
CA TYR A 170 2.97 17.72 -21.22
C TYR A 170 1.48 18.05 -21.16
N ILE A 171 0.98 18.33 -19.97
CA ILE A 171 -0.39 18.78 -19.76
C ILE A 171 -0.47 20.24 -20.21
N THR A 172 -1.40 20.56 -21.09
CA THR A 172 -1.56 21.89 -21.69
C THR A 172 -2.81 22.64 -21.20
N GLU A 173 -3.78 21.91 -20.66
CA GLU A 173 -5.06 22.45 -20.17
C GLU A 173 -5.59 21.58 -19.04
N ALA A 174 -6.41 22.15 -18.13
CA ALA A 174 -7.05 21.50 -17.01
C ALA A 174 -8.47 21.00 -17.36
#